data_7fc77d8addc2122e3af2f963ff314719
#
_entry.id   7fc77d8addc2122e3af2f963ff314719
#
_cell.length_a   1.000
_cell.length_b   1.000
_cell.length_c   1.000
_cell.angle_alpha   90.00
_cell.angle_beta   90.00
_cell.angle_gamma   90.00
#
_symmetry.space_group_name_H-M   'P 1'
#
loop_
_entity.id
_entity.type
_entity.pdbx_description
1 polymer ?
#
loop_
_entity_poly.entity_id
_entity_poly.type
_entity_poly.pdbx_seq_one_letter_code
_entity_poly.pdbx_strand_id
1 'polypeptide(L)'
;MKILVYSGIIITIIAITVAVLNLGQPESDKNQVRVVFLANVNHAVPIVGLENGEFAHELGDTAIKTRIVDSGPEVIEVLFTKSADLAYLGPAPFVIGYVKSKTDDIKILAGATSGGTSFVIQRDSTISTAADLDGKKIAAPFIGNTQDVSLRYYLAESNLKSKEKGGTVTIYNIANPEIYTLFAKGDIDAAWVPEPTATMLVEQLGGKRLFKEEDTWPDKKFVSVLLVGRTEFLEKHPDLVAKWIDAHTNTVNWIKENPNQTESIFIDFYKKHTGKKLAESLVHGAFSNIMITSDPIPNSISMFAERANELGYLGRSGYNLDHIYYNRNETGAISWQN
;
A
#
# COMPACT_ATOMS: atom_id res chain seq x y z
N MET A 1 -55.48 6.98 30.76
CA MET A 1 -54.41 6.18 31.38
C MET A 1 -53.60 5.31 30.40
N LYS A 2 -54.02 5.14 29.13
CA LYS A 2 -53.24 4.34 28.11
C LYS A 2 -52.21 5.15 27.31
N ILE A 3 -52.31 6.45 27.23
CA ILE A 3 -51.40 7.30 26.41
C ILE A 3 -50.06 7.55 27.12
N LEU A 4 -50.01 7.58 28.46
CA LEU A 4 -48.75 7.83 29.24
C LEU A 4 -47.79 6.61 29.22
N VAL A 5 -48.27 5.40 28.99
CA VAL A 5 -47.45 4.18 28.95
C VAL A 5 -46.64 4.09 27.66
N TYR A 6 -47.20 4.55 26.54
CA TYR A 6 -46.49 4.54 25.24
C TYR A 6 -45.38 5.59 25.14
N SER A 7 -45.56 6.73 25.79
CA SER A 7 -44.50 7.77 25.79
C SER A 7 -43.24 7.34 26.58
N GLY A 8 -43.43 6.60 27.68
CA GLY A 8 -42.30 6.08 28.46
C GLY A 8 -41.48 5.01 27.74
N ILE A 9 -42.15 4.12 26.99
CA ILE A 9 -41.48 3.05 26.25
C ILE A 9 -40.69 3.59 25.05
N ILE A 10 -41.22 4.61 24.35
CA ILE A 10 -40.53 5.23 23.20
C ILE A 10 -39.28 5.98 23.67
N ILE A 11 -39.36 6.71 24.79
CA ILE A 11 -38.21 7.43 25.35
C ILE A 11 -37.11 6.46 25.82
N THR A 12 -37.51 5.32 26.41
CA THR A 12 -36.56 4.30 26.88
C THR A 12 -35.88 3.60 25.71
N ILE A 13 -36.59 3.32 24.61
CA ILE A 13 -36.02 2.70 23.41
C ILE A 13 -35.05 3.66 22.71
N ILE A 14 -35.38 4.94 22.59
CA ILE A 14 -34.48 5.96 22.00
C ILE A 14 -33.22 6.15 22.88
N ALA A 15 -33.34 6.15 24.19
CA ALA A 15 -32.21 6.24 25.10
C ALA A 15 -31.28 5.00 25.02
N ILE A 16 -31.84 3.80 24.87
CA ILE A 16 -31.07 2.57 24.70
C ILE A 16 -30.42 2.55 23.31
N THR A 17 -31.07 3.01 22.25
CA THR A 17 -30.50 3.08 20.91
C THR A 17 -29.37 4.08 20.83
N VAL A 18 -29.47 5.25 21.48
CA VAL A 18 -28.40 6.23 21.56
C VAL A 18 -27.24 5.72 22.43
N ALA A 19 -27.52 5.00 23.51
CA ALA A 19 -26.49 4.39 24.35
C ALA A 19 -25.73 3.26 23.60
N VAL A 20 -26.44 2.45 22.79
CA VAL A 20 -25.83 1.38 21.99
C VAL A 20 -25.01 1.95 20.80
N LEU A 21 -25.43 3.07 20.21
CA LEU A 21 -24.67 3.76 19.17
C LEU A 21 -23.40 4.45 19.71
N ASN A 22 -23.35 4.78 21.01
CA ASN A 22 -22.14 5.31 21.66
C ASN A 22 -21.22 4.23 22.25
N LEU A 23 -21.63 2.96 22.28
CA LEU A 23 -20.80 1.86 22.79
C LEU A 23 -19.90 1.21 21.71
N GLY A 24 -19.81 1.74 20.50
CA GLY A 24 -19.22 1.07 19.35
C GLY A 24 -17.99 1.72 18.69
N GLN A 25 -17.43 2.79 19.24
CA GLN A 25 -16.12 3.24 18.75
C GLN A 25 -15.06 2.82 19.78
N PRO A 26 -14.09 1.96 19.43
CA PRO A 26 -12.94 1.78 20.29
C PRO A 26 -12.21 3.12 20.35
N GLU A 27 -12.38 3.84 21.48
CA GLU A 27 -11.42 4.89 21.85
C GLU A 27 -10.04 4.29 21.68
N SER A 28 -9.16 5.00 20.96
CA SER A 28 -7.76 4.60 20.90
C SER A 28 -7.24 4.60 22.33
N ASP A 29 -7.06 3.38 22.86
CA ASP A 29 -6.47 3.21 24.19
C ASP A 29 -5.17 3.99 24.18
N LYS A 30 -4.93 4.87 25.17
CA LYS A 30 -3.74 5.76 25.20
C LYS A 30 -2.42 5.00 25.13
N ASN A 31 -2.47 3.68 25.27
CA ASN A 31 -1.34 2.78 25.30
C ASN A 31 -1.29 1.77 24.13
N GLN A 32 -1.89 2.07 22.99
CA GLN A 32 -1.73 1.18 21.83
C GLN A 32 -1.62 1.95 20.52
N VAL A 33 -0.88 1.38 19.58
CA VAL A 33 -0.81 1.80 18.17
C VAL A 33 -1.24 0.62 17.30
N ARG A 34 -2.20 0.85 16.40
CA ARG A 34 -2.70 -0.14 15.46
C ARG A 34 -2.14 0.18 14.09
N VAL A 35 -1.41 -0.76 13.50
CA VAL A 35 -0.77 -0.59 12.19
C VAL A 35 -1.23 -1.66 11.21
N VAL A 36 -1.49 -1.26 9.96
CA VAL A 36 -1.88 -2.13 8.85
C VAL A 36 -0.88 -2.04 7.71
N PHE A 37 -0.53 -3.19 7.10
CA PHE A 37 0.39 -3.28 5.98
C PHE A 37 0.19 -4.57 5.19
N LEU A 38 0.92 -4.76 4.07
CA LEU A 38 0.86 -5.94 3.22
C LEU A 38 2.08 -6.85 3.41
N ALA A 39 1.92 -8.16 3.22
CA ALA A 39 2.98 -9.16 3.37
C ALA A 39 3.78 -9.34 2.06
N ASN A 40 4.54 -8.32 1.64
CA ASN A 40 5.44 -8.41 0.49
C ASN A 40 6.73 -7.61 0.70
N VAL A 41 7.73 -7.78 -0.18
CA VAL A 41 9.08 -7.19 -0.02
C VAL A 41 9.04 -5.65 0.00
N ASN A 42 8.10 -5.02 -0.73
CA ASN A 42 7.98 -3.57 -0.72
C ASN A 42 7.59 -3.01 0.67
N HIS A 43 6.99 -3.85 1.53
CA HIS A 43 6.68 -3.52 2.92
C HIS A 43 7.79 -3.95 3.91
N ALA A 44 9.04 -4.05 3.45
CA ALA A 44 10.16 -4.49 4.28
C ALA A 44 10.32 -3.66 5.56
N VAL A 45 10.13 -2.34 5.51
CA VAL A 45 10.33 -1.47 6.68
C VAL A 45 9.42 -1.86 7.86
N PRO A 46 8.07 -1.89 7.74
CA PRO A 46 7.24 -2.32 8.85
C PRO A 46 7.51 -3.78 9.26
N ILE A 47 7.74 -4.68 8.30
CA ILE A 47 7.99 -6.09 8.59
C ILE A 47 9.26 -6.25 9.43
N VAL A 48 10.37 -5.70 8.97
CA VAL A 48 11.68 -5.85 9.64
C VAL A 48 11.68 -5.14 10.98
N GLY A 49 11.20 -3.89 11.06
CA GLY A 49 11.20 -3.13 12.31
C GLY A 49 10.29 -3.71 13.39
N LEU A 50 9.21 -4.41 13.01
CA LEU A 50 8.37 -5.13 13.95
C LEU A 50 9.02 -6.45 14.42
N GLU A 51 9.60 -7.22 13.52
CA GLU A 51 10.18 -8.53 13.85
C GLU A 51 11.55 -8.40 14.54
N ASN A 52 12.37 -7.36 14.27
CA ASN A 52 13.64 -7.11 14.99
C ASN A 52 13.47 -6.35 16.31
N GLY A 53 12.24 -5.88 16.61
CA GLY A 53 11.90 -5.21 17.85
C GLY A 53 12.18 -3.70 17.90
N GLU A 54 12.59 -3.06 16.82
CA GLU A 54 12.89 -1.62 16.80
C GLU A 54 11.68 -0.77 17.17
N PHE A 55 10.49 -1.08 16.62
CA PHE A 55 9.26 -0.38 17.01
C PHE A 55 8.90 -0.59 18.48
N ALA A 56 9.07 -1.81 19.00
CA ALA A 56 8.80 -2.09 20.41
C ALA A 56 9.79 -1.36 21.33
N HIS A 57 11.05 -1.27 20.94
CA HIS A 57 12.08 -0.54 21.68
C HIS A 57 11.73 0.95 21.81
N GLU A 58 11.39 1.62 20.69
CA GLU A 58 11.09 3.05 20.70
C GLU A 58 9.74 3.38 21.39
N LEU A 59 8.75 2.52 21.23
CA LEU A 59 7.42 2.76 21.83
C LEU A 59 7.32 2.37 23.31
N GLY A 60 8.29 1.59 23.84
CA GLY A 60 8.30 1.15 25.23
C GLY A 60 7.05 0.33 25.61
N ASP A 61 6.34 0.74 26.64
CA ASP A 61 5.15 0.02 27.14
C ASP A 61 3.90 0.14 26.26
N THR A 62 3.99 0.84 25.13
CA THR A 62 2.86 1.00 24.19
C THR A 62 2.65 -0.29 23.41
N ALA A 63 1.46 -0.86 23.50
CA ALA A 63 1.11 -2.07 22.76
C ALA A 63 1.02 -1.79 21.24
N ILE A 64 1.66 -2.64 20.43
CA ILE A 64 1.56 -2.60 18.98
C ILE A 64 0.61 -3.70 18.52
N LYS A 65 -0.44 -3.30 17.79
CA LYS A 65 -1.39 -4.22 17.14
C LYS A 65 -1.20 -4.18 15.64
N THR A 66 -0.91 -5.31 15.05
CA THR A 66 -0.65 -5.42 13.61
C THR A 66 -1.82 -6.08 12.90
N ARG A 67 -2.14 -5.59 11.70
CA ARG A 67 -3.05 -6.23 10.75
C ARG A 67 -2.38 -6.33 9.39
N ILE A 68 -2.43 -7.52 8.80
CA ILE A 68 -1.96 -7.76 7.44
C ILE A 68 -3.18 -7.90 6.55
N VAL A 69 -3.13 -7.26 5.39
CA VAL A 69 -4.21 -7.24 4.39
C VAL A 69 -3.62 -7.49 2.99
N ASP A 70 -4.49 -7.75 2.01
CA ASP A 70 -4.06 -8.16 0.67
C ASP A 70 -3.99 -7.00 -0.34
N SER A 71 -4.60 -5.84 -0.04
CA SER A 71 -4.68 -4.73 -0.99
C SER A 71 -4.61 -3.35 -0.36
N GLY A 72 -4.10 -2.37 -1.13
CA GLY A 72 -4.09 -0.96 -0.73
C GLY A 72 -5.47 -0.35 -0.51
N PRO A 73 -6.48 -0.61 -1.36
CA PRO A 73 -7.87 -0.20 -1.07
C PRO A 73 -8.40 -0.71 0.26
N GLU A 74 -8.08 -1.96 0.67
CA GLU A 74 -8.44 -2.49 1.98
C GLU A 74 -7.74 -1.73 3.12
N VAL A 75 -6.46 -1.33 2.94
CA VAL A 75 -5.76 -0.47 3.91
C VAL A 75 -6.53 0.83 4.13
N ILE A 76 -6.98 1.47 3.05
CA ILE A 76 -7.77 2.71 3.10
C ILE A 76 -9.09 2.49 3.85
N GLU A 77 -9.78 1.40 3.62
CA GLU A 77 -11.00 1.04 4.35
C GLU A 77 -10.73 0.87 5.85
N VAL A 78 -9.65 0.17 6.20
CA VAL A 78 -9.22 -0.06 7.60
C VAL A 78 -8.91 1.27 8.30
N LEU A 79 -8.27 2.24 7.61
CA LEU A 79 -8.02 3.57 8.14
C LEU A 79 -9.32 4.37 8.35
N PHE A 80 -10.20 4.43 7.36
CA PHE A 80 -11.45 5.20 7.44
C PHE A 80 -12.46 4.62 8.40
N THR A 81 -12.47 3.31 8.61
CA THR A 81 -13.27 2.67 9.68
C THR A 81 -12.65 2.81 11.07
N LYS A 82 -11.53 3.55 11.18
CA LYS A 82 -10.79 3.76 12.43
C LYS A 82 -10.31 2.46 13.08
N SER A 83 -10.14 1.40 12.28
CA SER A 83 -9.64 0.10 12.73
C SER A 83 -8.10 0.01 12.77
N ALA A 84 -7.41 0.99 12.18
CA ALA A 84 -5.97 1.23 12.33
C ALA A 84 -5.69 2.72 12.52
N ASP A 85 -4.54 3.04 13.07
CA ASP A 85 -4.05 4.40 13.35
C ASP A 85 -3.00 4.83 12.33
N LEU A 86 -2.10 3.90 12.02
CA LEU A 86 -1.02 4.03 11.05
C LEU A 86 -1.12 2.92 10.00
N ALA A 87 -0.56 3.18 8.83
CA ALA A 87 -0.55 2.22 7.74
C ALA A 87 0.67 2.36 6.85
N TYR A 88 0.99 1.25 6.17
CA TYR A 88 1.89 1.27 5.03
C TYR A 88 1.11 0.83 3.80
N LEU A 89 1.14 1.65 2.74
CA LEU A 89 0.41 1.37 1.50
C LEU A 89 1.02 2.08 0.30
N GLY A 90 0.62 1.66 -0.90
CA GLY A 90 1.06 2.27 -2.14
C GLY A 90 0.49 3.68 -2.38
N PRO A 91 1.15 4.49 -3.23
CA PRO A 91 0.76 5.87 -3.48
C PRO A 91 -0.60 5.99 -4.19
N ALA A 92 -0.93 5.14 -5.15
CA ALA A 92 -2.21 5.25 -5.85
C ALA A 92 -3.42 5.02 -4.94
N PRO A 93 -3.52 3.94 -4.13
CA PRO A 93 -4.62 3.81 -3.18
C PRO A 93 -4.66 4.93 -2.15
N PHE A 94 -3.50 5.48 -1.71
CA PHE A 94 -3.46 6.66 -0.84
C PHE A 94 -4.14 7.87 -1.52
N VAL A 95 -3.70 8.24 -2.72
CA VAL A 95 -4.25 9.39 -3.45
C VAL A 95 -5.73 9.21 -3.75
N ILE A 96 -6.15 8.03 -4.20
CA ILE A 96 -7.55 7.73 -4.49
C ILE A 96 -8.40 7.85 -3.22
N GLY A 97 -7.94 7.29 -2.11
CA GLY A 97 -8.62 7.37 -0.81
C GLY A 97 -8.72 8.80 -0.31
N TYR A 98 -7.60 9.53 -0.28
CA TYR A 98 -7.53 10.92 0.15
C TYR A 98 -8.49 11.82 -0.62
N VAL A 99 -8.44 11.78 -1.95
CA VAL A 99 -9.29 12.64 -2.80
C VAL A 99 -10.78 12.27 -2.69
N LYS A 100 -11.10 10.97 -2.62
CA LYS A 100 -12.50 10.53 -2.50
C LYS A 100 -13.12 10.80 -1.14
N SER A 101 -12.35 10.82 -0.07
CA SER A 101 -12.87 11.15 1.26
C SER A 101 -13.32 12.61 1.36
N LYS A 102 -12.73 13.50 0.54
CA LYS A 102 -12.94 14.96 0.59
C LYS A 102 -12.65 15.57 1.96
N THR A 103 -11.84 14.89 2.76
CA THR A 103 -11.45 15.25 4.11
C THR A 103 -9.94 15.03 4.25
N ASP A 104 -9.32 15.77 5.16
CA ASP A 104 -7.89 15.61 5.46
C ASP A 104 -7.67 14.49 6.51
N ASP A 105 -8.41 13.39 6.41
CA ASP A 105 -8.46 12.33 7.44
C ASP A 105 -7.20 11.48 7.51
N ILE A 106 -6.37 11.49 6.47
CA ILE A 106 -5.11 10.73 6.42
C ILE A 106 -3.97 11.60 5.89
N LYS A 107 -2.76 11.40 6.41
CA LYS A 107 -1.56 12.16 6.00
C LYS A 107 -0.36 11.25 5.79
N ILE A 108 0.52 11.64 4.88
CA ILE A 108 1.81 11.00 4.64
C ILE A 108 2.80 11.47 5.71
N LEU A 109 3.48 10.51 6.35
CA LEU A 109 4.52 10.76 7.33
C LEU A 109 5.92 10.57 6.74
N ALA A 110 6.08 9.55 5.88
CA ALA A 110 7.36 9.22 5.24
C ALA A 110 7.14 8.32 4.00
N GLY A 111 8.18 8.14 3.20
CA GLY A 111 8.32 6.98 2.32
C GLY A 111 8.76 5.75 3.11
N ALA A 112 8.71 4.58 2.49
CA ALA A 112 9.28 3.35 3.02
C ALA A 112 10.15 2.63 1.98
N THR A 113 9.65 2.54 0.74
CA THR A 113 10.36 1.92 -0.38
C THR A 113 10.09 2.64 -1.69
N SER A 114 11.03 2.50 -2.63
CA SER A 114 10.92 2.92 -4.02
C SER A 114 11.23 1.72 -4.93
N GLY A 115 10.62 1.64 -6.11
CA GLY A 115 10.79 0.54 -7.06
C GLY A 115 10.10 -0.74 -6.62
N GLY A 116 10.66 -1.89 -6.99
CA GLY A 116 10.17 -3.21 -6.58
C GLY A 116 8.88 -3.64 -7.26
N THR A 117 8.64 -3.16 -8.47
CA THR A 117 7.52 -3.58 -9.32
C THR A 117 8.04 -3.82 -10.73
N SER A 118 7.51 -4.82 -11.41
CA SER A 118 7.95 -5.15 -12.77
C SER A 118 6.80 -5.60 -13.66
N PHE A 119 6.96 -5.35 -14.95
CA PHE A 119 6.15 -5.97 -15.99
C PHE A 119 6.85 -7.23 -16.49
N VAL A 120 6.24 -8.39 -16.22
CA VAL A 120 6.78 -9.71 -16.56
C VAL A 120 5.91 -10.36 -17.62
N ILE A 121 6.53 -10.87 -18.68
CA ILE A 121 5.88 -11.56 -19.80
C ILE A 121 6.23 -13.04 -19.79
N GLN A 122 5.41 -13.87 -20.45
CA GLN A 122 5.68 -15.30 -20.61
C GLN A 122 7.04 -15.55 -21.29
N ARG A 123 7.65 -16.71 -20.98
CA ARG A 123 8.97 -17.14 -21.51
C ARG A 123 9.06 -17.02 -23.04
N ASP A 124 8.06 -17.52 -23.74
CA ASP A 124 8.04 -17.58 -25.19
C ASP A 124 7.26 -16.42 -25.84
N SER A 125 6.98 -15.37 -25.03
CA SER A 125 6.28 -14.18 -25.50
C SER A 125 7.13 -13.39 -26.49
N THR A 126 6.46 -12.87 -27.52
CA THR A 126 6.98 -11.92 -28.51
C THR A 126 6.67 -10.47 -28.14
N ILE A 127 6.03 -10.21 -27.00
CA ILE A 127 5.73 -8.86 -26.53
C ILE A 127 7.06 -8.11 -26.30
N SER A 128 7.20 -6.94 -26.92
CA SER A 128 8.38 -6.09 -26.83
C SER A 128 8.01 -4.62 -26.58
N THR A 129 6.80 -4.22 -26.96
CA THR A 129 6.29 -2.85 -26.85
C THR A 129 4.87 -2.87 -26.29
N ALA A 130 4.38 -1.70 -25.87
CA ALA A 130 2.99 -1.57 -25.40
C ALA A 130 1.96 -1.91 -26.50
N ALA A 131 2.27 -1.67 -27.78
CA ALA A 131 1.38 -1.99 -28.90
C ALA A 131 1.12 -3.52 -29.02
N ASP A 132 2.09 -4.35 -28.62
CA ASP A 132 1.96 -5.82 -28.65
C ASP A 132 0.97 -6.34 -27.58
N LEU A 133 0.48 -5.47 -26.71
CA LEU A 133 -0.51 -5.81 -25.68
C LEU A 133 -1.95 -5.82 -26.20
N ASP A 134 -2.16 -5.44 -27.46
CA ASP A 134 -3.48 -5.50 -28.08
C ASP A 134 -4.05 -6.94 -28.03
N GLY A 135 -5.27 -7.09 -27.54
CA GLY A 135 -5.93 -8.39 -27.36
C GLY A 135 -5.36 -9.30 -26.26
N LYS A 136 -4.30 -8.90 -25.55
CA LYS A 136 -3.63 -9.72 -24.52
C LYS A 136 -4.40 -9.78 -23.21
N LYS A 137 -4.06 -10.81 -22.42
CA LYS A 137 -4.55 -11.03 -21.07
C LYS A 137 -3.44 -10.67 -20.08
N ILE A 138 -3.65 -9.67 -19.30
CA ILE A 138 -2.65 -9.14 -18.35
C ILE A 138 -3.22 -9.20 -16.93
N ALA A 139 -2.42 -9.58 -15.95
CA ALA A 139 -2.82 -9.51 -14.56
C ALA A 139 -2.10 -8.38 -13.82
N ALA A 140 -2.80 -7.76 -12.90
CA ALA A 140 -2.26 -6.84 -11.90
C ALA A 140 -3.00 -7.06 -10.57
N PRO A 141 -2.41 -6.69 -9.42
CA PRO A 141 -3.15 -6.71 -8.16
C PRO A 141 -4.42 -5.86 -8.23
N PHE A 142 -5.28 -6.05 -7.26
CA PHE A 142 -6.64 -5.47 -7.14
C PHE A 142 -6.82 -4.07 -7.73
N ILE A 143 -8.04 -3.78 -8.23
CA ILE A 143 -8.42 -2.49 -8.80
C ILE A 143 -8.10 -1.34 -7.83
N GLY A 144 -7.44 -0.28 -8.34
CA GLY A 144 -7.04 0.87 -7.54
C GLY A 144 -5.76 0.67 -6.73
N ASN A 145 -5.11 -0.49 -6.81
CA ASN A 145 -3.72 -0.63 -6.38
C ASN A 145 -2.76 0.13 -7.30
N THR A 146 -1.56 0.40 -6.81
CA THR A 146 -0.52 1.12 -7.56
C THR A 146 -0.27 0.48 -8.92
N GLN A 147 -0.10 -0.84 -8.98
CA GLN A 147 0.16 -1.60 -10.20
C GLN A 147 -1.01 -1.56 -11.20
N ASP A 148 -2.25 -1.54 -10.73
CA ASP A 148 -3.42 -1.40 -11.60
C ASP A 148 -3.46 -0.02 -12.27
N VAL A 149 -3.20 1.04 -11.51
CA VAL A 149 -3.14 2.41 -12.04
C VAL A 149 -1.98 2.54 -13.04
N SER A 150 -0.80 2.02 -12.71
CA SER A 150 0.38 2.05 -13.58
C SER A 150 0.15 1.28 -14.89
N LEU A 151 -0.40 0.06 -14.82
CA LEU A 151 -0.74 -0.73 -16.00
C LEU A 151 -1.74 0.00 -16.92
N ARG A 152 -2.83 0.52 -16.36
CA ARG A 152 -3.86 1.20 -17.15
C ARG A 152 -3.34 2.48 -17.78
N TYR A 153 -2.48 3.21 -17.08
CA TYR A 153 -1.83 4.40 -17.59
C TYR A 153 -0.88 4.04 -18.75
N TYR A 154 -0.04 3.01 -18.58
CA TYR A 154 0.85 2.51 -19.62
C TYR A 154 0.10 2.09 -20.90
N LEU A 155 -1.05 1.44 -20.75
CA LEU A 155 -1.93 1.11 -21.88
C LEU A 155 -2.49 2.37 -22.54
N ALA A 156 -2.94 3.36 -21.76
CA ALA A 156 -3.54 4.58 -22.27
C ALA A 156 -2.54 5.42 -23.08
N GLU A 157 -1.28 5.52 -22.65
CA GLU A 157 -0.22 6.19 -23.43
C GLU A 157 0.00 5.57 -24.81
N SER A 158 -0.35 4.29 -24.98
CA SER A 158 -0.28 3.59 -26.27
C SER A 158 -1.63 3.48 -26.99
N ASN A 159 -2.62 4.31 -26.59
CA ASN A 159 -3.98 4.29 -27.11
C ASN A 159 -4.71 2.94 -26.95
N LEU A 160 -4.26 2.10 -26.04
CA LEU A 160 -4.91 0.85 -25.69
C LEU A 160 -5.86 1.05 -24.49
N LYS A 161 -6.90 0.25 -24.45
CA LYS A 161 -7.88 0.24 -23.36
C LYS A 161 -8.20 -1.19 -22.96
N SER A 162 -8.57 -1.35 -21.70
CA SER A 162 -9.12 -2.60 -21.21
C SER A 162 -10.51 -2.87 -21.81
N LYS A 163 -10.93 -4.13 -21.82
CA LYS A 163 -12.24 -4.54 -22.36
C LYS A 163 -13.39 -3.84 -21.67
N GLU A 164 -13.33 -3.67 -20.34
CA GLU A 164 -14.36 -2.95 -19.58
C GLU A 164 -14.47 -1.45 -19.94
N LYS A 165 -13.46 -0.91 -20.63
CA LYS A 165 -13.45 0.46 -21.17
C LYS A 165 -13.62 0.50 -22.69
N GLY A 166 -14.12 -0.61 -23.28
CA GLY A 166 -14.38 -0.71 -24.72
C GLY A 166 -13.15 -0.96 -25.60
N GLY A 167 -12.03 -1.40 -25.02
CA GLY A 167 -10.82 -1.80 -25.73
C GLY A 167 -10.72 -3.32 -25.92
N THR A 168 -9.51 -3.81 -26.11
CA THR A 168 -9.19 -5.21 -26.45
C THR A 168 -8.45 -5.95 -25.36
N VAL A 169 -7.74 -5.24 -24.45
CA VAL A 169 -6.91 -5.82 -23.40
C VAL A 169 -7.78 -6.37 -22.28
N THR A 170 -7.58 -7.63 -21.90
CA THR A 170 -8.24 -8.23 -20.73
C THR A 170 -7.34 -8.02 -19.52
N ILE A 171 -7.84 -7.30 -18.49
CA ILE A 171 -7.10 -7.13 -17.23
C ILE A 171 -7.74 -7.99 -16.15
N TYR A 172 -6.93 -8.83 -15.48
CA TYR A 172 -7.31 -9.59 -14.30
C TYR A 172 -6.77 -8.89 -13.06
N ASN A 173 -7.68 -8.33 -12.25
CA ASN A 173 -7.33 -7.70 -10.97
C ASN A 173 -7.56 -8.69 -9.82
N ILE A 174 -6.52 -9.42 -9.46
CA ILE A 174 -6.56 -10.56 -8.53
C ILE A 174 -5.35 -10.54 -7.58
N ALA A 175 -5.36 -11.40 -6.55
CA ALA A 175 -4.27 -11.51 -5.59
C ALA A 175 -2.97 -12.06 -6.23
N ASN A 176 -1.81 -11.64 -5.72
CA ASN A 176 -0.51 -12.09 -6.24
C ASN A 176 -0.34 -13.63 -6.33
N PRO A 177 -0.80 -14.45 -5.35
CA PRO A 177 -0.74 -15.90 -5.48
C PRO A 177 -1.59 -16.47 -6.62
N GLU A 178 -2.71 -15.83 -6.95
CA GLU A 178 -3.56 -16.19 -8.08
C GLU A 178 -2.90 -15.79 -9.40
N ILE A 179 -2.27 -14.60 -9.45
CA ILE A 179 -1.47 -14.16 -10.61
C ILE A 179 -0.37 -15.17 -10.91
N TYR A 180 0.38 -15.61 -9.89
CA TYR A 180 1.38 -16.65 -10.04
C TYR A 180 0.80 -17.93 -10.66
N THR A 181 -0.38 -18.35 -10.17
CA THR A 181 -1.04 -19.56 -10.64
C THR A 181 -1.49 -19.46 -12.11
N LEU A 182 -2.11 -18.33 -12.50
CA LEU A 182 -2.54 -18.11 -13.89
C LEU A 182 -1.33 -17.99 -14.83
N PHE A 183 -0.27 -17.33 -14.37
CA PHE A 183 0.97 -17.23 -15.17
C PHE A 183 1.63 -18.60 -15.38
N ALA A 184 1.70 -19.43 -14.34
CA ALA A 184 2.24 -20.80 -14.43
C ALA A 184 1.46 -21.71 -15.40
N LYS A 185 0.14 -21.49 -15.53
CA LYS A 185 -0.72 -22.22 -16.48
C LYS A 185 -0.66 -21.67 -17.91
N GLY A 186 -0.07 -20.50 -18.13
CA GLY A 186 -0.13 -19.80 -19.41
C GLY A 186 -1.50 -19.17 -19.72
N ASP A 187 -2.36 -19.01 -18.70
CA ASP A 187 -3.70 -18.41 -18.85
C ASP A 187 -3.67 -16.89 -19.03
N ILE A 188 -2.53 -16.26 -18.68
CA ILE A 188 -2.24 -14.83 -18.89
C ILE A 188 -0.92 -14.65 -19.66
N ASP A 189 -0.86 -13.62 -20.49
CA ASP A 189 0.29 -13.29 -21.34
C ASP A 189 1.38 -12.52 -20.57
N ALA A 190 0.95 -11.70 -19.60
CA ALA A 190 1.82 -10.82 -18.82
C ALA A 190 1.25 -10.52 -17.45
N ALA A 191 2.10 -9.98 -16.57
CA ALA A 191 1.70 -9.50 -15.25
C ALA A 191 2.49 -8.25 -14.84
N TRP A 192 1.80 -7.26 -14.24
CA TRP A 192 2.41 -6.10 -13.59
C TRP A 192 2.33 -6.31 -12.09
N VAL A 193 3.43 -6.70 -11.47
CA VAL A 193 3.41 -7.25 -10.10
C VAL A 193 4.56 -6.73 -9.24
N PRO A 194 4.33 -6.64 -7.89
CA PRO A 194 5.38 -6.26 -6.95
C PRO A 194 6.30 -7.45 -6.62
N GLU A 195 7.43 -7.15 -5.95
CA GLU A 195 8.28 -8.16 -5.36
C GLU A 195 7.64 -8.79 -4.09
N PRO A 196 7.81 -10.09 -3.81
CA PRO A 196 8.69 -11.03 -4.50
C PRO A 196 8.04 -11.71 -5.73
N THR A 197 6.77 -11.40 -6.04
CA THR A 197 6.02 -12.07 -7.12
C THR A 197 6.74 -11.91 -8.46
N ALA A 198 7.24 -10.72 -8.78
CA ALA A 198 7.96 -10.48 -10.04
C ALA A 198 9.17 -11.41 -10.18
N THR A 199 10.00 -11.53 -9.15
CA THR A 199 11.15 -12.44 -9.13
C THR A 199 10.71 -13.90 -9.18
N MET A 200 9.61 -14.30 -8.51
CA MET A 200 9.06 -15.65 -8.61
C MET A 200 8.62 -16.01 -10.03
N LEU A 201 7.96 -15.11 -10.74
CA LEU A 201 7.54 -15.33 -12.13
C LEU A 201 8.77 -15.52 -13.05
N VAL A 202 9.85 -14.78 -12.81
CA VAL A 202 11.08 -14.87 -13.61
C VAL A 202 11.87 -16.13 -13.27
N GLU A 203 12.22 -16.35 -12.00
CA GLU A 203 13.15 -17.41 -11.61
C GLU A 203 12.51 -18.80 -11.59
N GLN A 204 11.26 -18.91 -11.14
CA GLN A 204 10.60 -20.21 -10.98
C GLN A 204 9.82 -20.63 -12.23
N LEU A 205 9.28 -19.67 -12.99
CA LEU A 205 8.43 -19.96 -14.15
C LEU A 205 9.10 -19.61 -15.49
N GLY A 206 10.32 -19.01 -15.43
CA GLY A 206 11.09 -18.64 -16.62
C GLY A 206 10.51 -17.44 -17.39
N GLY A 207 9.64 -16.65 -16.76
CA GLY A 207 9.14 -15.41 -17.32
C GLY A 207 10.29 -14.42 -17.62
N LYS A 208 10.04 -13.48 -18.51
CA LYS A 208 10.99 -12.41 -18.83
C LYS A 208 10.50 -11.09 -18.24
N ARG A 209 11.37 -10.43 -17.47
CA ARG A 209 11.14 -9.05 -17.02
C ARG A 209 11.29 -8.14 -18.24
N LEU A 210 10.17 -7.61 -18.76
CA LEU A 210 10.22 -6.73 -19.93
C LEU A 210 10.83 -5.38 -19.52
N PHE A 211 10.42 -4.85 -18.37
CA PHE A 211 11.01 -3.67 -17.73
C PHE A 211 10.67 -3.65 -16.24
N LYS A 212 11.42 -2.87 -15.49
CA LYS A 212 11.07 -2.48 -14.13
C LYS A 212 10.21 -1.23 -14.18
N GLU A 213 9.24 -1.10 -13.29
CA GLU A 213 8.32 0.06 -13.30
C GLU A 213 9.07 1.38 -13.18
N GLU A 214 10.15 1.44 -12.39
CA GLU A 214 10.99 2.64 -12.27
C GLU A 214 11.55 3.13 -13.61
N ASP A 215 11.72 2.27 -14.61
CA ASP A 215 12.18 2.67 -15.95
C ASP A 215 11.17 3.57 -16.69
N THR A 216 9.91 3.60 -16.25
CA THR A 216 8.82 4.44 -16.78
C THR A 216 8.64 5.75 -16.00
N TRP A 217 9.50 6.02 -15.01
CA TRP A 217 9.41 7.21 -14.17
C TRP A 217 10.60 8.16 -14.36
N PRO A 218 10.41 9.48 -14.14
CA PRO A 218 11.53 10.44 -14.11
C PRO A 218 12.59 9.98 -13.10
N ASP A 219 13.85 10.17 -13.47
CA ASP A 219 15.01 9.79 -12.65
C ASP A 219 15.02 8.33 -12.18
N LYS A 220 14.17 7.49 -12.79
CA LYS A 220 13.94 6.09 -12.42
C LYS A 220 13.55 5.93 -10.95
N LYS A 221 12.74 6.85 -10.43
CA LYS A 221 12.32 6.88 -9.04
C LYS A 221 10.84 7.13 -8.90
N PHE A 222 10.18 6.31 -8.09
CA PHE A 222 8.82 6.53 -7.61
C PHE A 222 8.66 5.88 -6.25
N VAL A 223 7.85 6.44 -5.38
CA VAL A 223 7.55 5.79 -4.11
C VAL A 223 6.62 4.61 -4.35
N SER A 224 6.97 3.45 -3.83
CA SER A 224 6.13 2.25 -3.94
C SER A 224 5.35 1.95 -2.67
N VAL A 225 5.85 2.39 -1.50
CA VAL A 225 5.15 2.31 -0.23
C VAL A 225 5.39 3.58 0.59
N LEU A 226 4.31 4.09 1.15
CA LEU A 226 4.24 5.24 2.06
C LEU A 226 3.91 4.78 3.48
N LEU A 227 4.47 5.43 4.48
CA LEU A 227 3.96 5.45 5.85
C LEU A 227 2.92 6.56 5.94
N VAL A 228 1.71 6.23 6.35
CA VAL A 228 0.61 7.18 6.53
C VAL A 228 -0.06 7.01 7.89
N GLY A 229 -0.73 8.07 8.35
CA GLY A 229 -1.48 8.04 9.60
C GLY A 229 -2.83 8.75 9.50
N ARG A 230 -3.78 8.35 10.34
CA ARG A 230 -5.04 9.08 10.47
C ARG A 230 -4.79 10.41 11.17
N THR A 231 -5.27 11.50 10.59
CA THR A 231 -5.10 12.87 11.11
C THR A 231 -5.53 12.98 12.56
N GLU A 232 -6.69 12.41 12.91
CA GLU A 232 -7.19 12.40 14.30
C GLU A 232 -6.20 11.72 15.28
N PHE A 233 -5.54 10.63 14.89
CA PHE A 233 -4.54 9.96 15.71
C PHE A 233 -3.26 10.79 15.81
N LEU A 234 -2.81 11.37 14.70
CA LEU A 234 -1.61 12.19 14.64
C LEU A 234 -1.71 13.42 15.57
N GLU A 235 -2.89 14.04 15.62
CA GLU A 235 -3.17 15.20 16.47
C GLU A 235 -3.32 14.85 17.96
N LYS A 236 -3.93 13.70 18.26
CA LYS A 236 -4.18 13.26 19.64
C LYS A 236 -2.95 12.64 20.32
N HIS A 237 -2.03 12.05 19.54
CA HIS A 237 -0.90 11.29 20.05
C HIS A 237 0.44 11.70 19.40
N PRO A 238 0.81 12.99 19.37
CA PRO A 238 2.00 13.47 18.66
C PRO A 238 3.30 12.81 19.15
N ASP A 239 3.39 12.50 20.45
CA ASP A 239 4.56 11.83 21.03
C ASP A 239 4.72 10.37 20.53
N LEU A 240 3.61 9.64 20.40
CA LEU A 240 3.63 8.29 19.84
C LEU A 240 3.96 8.30 18.34
N VAL A 241 3.44 9.29 17.63
CA VAL A 241 3.74 9.50 16.20
C VAL A 241 5.23 9.82 16.02
N ALA A 242 5.80 10.68 16.86
CA ALA A 242 7.21 11.00 16.83
C ALA A 242 8.08 9.74 17.02
N LYS A 243 7.80 8.94 18.04
CA LYS A 243 8.49 7.66 18.31
C LYS A 243 8.34 6.68 17.15
N TRP A 244 7.14 6.61 16.53
CA TRP A 244 6.94 5.74 15.37
C TRP A 244 7.79 6.16 14.17
N ILE A 245 7.87 7.47 13.89
CA ILE A 245 8.70 8.03 12.81
C ILE A 245 10.18 7.77 13.09
N ASP A 246 10.63 7.92 14.34
CA ASP A 246 12.01 7.66 14.73
C ASP A 246 12.35 6.17 14.56
N ALA A 247 11.49 5.23 15.05
CA ALA A 247 11.63 3.79 14.82
C ALA A 247 11.63 3.42 13.34
N HIS A 248 10.76 4.05 12.54
CA HIS A 248 10.73 3.87 11.09
C HIS A 248 12.05 4.28 10.45
N THR A 249 12.59 5.45 10.82
CA THR A 249 13.85 5.97 10.28
C THR A 249 15.04 5.10 10.69
N ASN A 250 15.08 4.66 11.94
CA ASN A 250 16.09 3.74 12.45
C ASN A 250 16.03 2.41 11.70
N THR A 251 14.82 1.87 11.47
CA THR A 251 14.62 0.65 10.68
C THR A 251 15.11 0.80 9.24
N VAL A 252 14.81 1.92 8.58
CA VAL A 252 15.31 2.22 7.22
C VAL A 252 16.83 2.18 7.18
N ASN A 253 17.51 2.78 8.16
CA ASN A 253 18.96 2.76 8.25
C ASN A 253 19.49 1.36 8.56
N TRP A 254 18.87 0.68 9.52
CA TRP A 254 19.26 -0.67 9.92
C TRP A 254 19.19 -1.67 8.74
N ILE A 255 18.13 -1.62 7.93
CA ILE A 255 17.97 -2.46 6.73
C ILE A 255 19.12 -2.23 5.74
N LYS A 256 19.50 -0.98 5.52
CA LYS A 256 20.63 -0.64 4.60
C LYS A 256 21.98 -1.18 5.09
N GLU A 257 22.17 -1.18 6.40
CA GLU A 257 23.40 -1.66 7.04
C GLU A 257 23.43 -3.18 7.21
N ASN A 258 22.27 -3.84 7.23
CA ASN A 258 22.12 -5.26 7.57
C ASN A 258 21.31 -6.06 6.51
N PRO A 259 21.71 -6.05 5.22
CA PRO A 259 20.94 -6.67 4.14
C PRO A 259 20.67 -8.16 4.35
N ASN A 260 21.67 -8.94 4.76
CA ASN A 260 21.51 -10.39 4.96
C ASN A 260 20.54 -10.73 6.10
N GLN A 261 20.58 -9.96 7.19
CA GLN A 261 19.66 -10.15 8.32
C GLN A 261 18.23 -9.74 7.93
N THR A 262 18.11 -8.67 7.15
CA THR A 262 16.83 -8.21 6.57
C THR A 262 16.16 -9.32 5.76
N GLU A 263 16.91 -9.96 4.86
CA GLU A 263 16.41 -11.06 4.03
C GLU A 263 15.99 -12.26 4.90
N SER A 264 16.79 -12.62 5.91
CA SER A 264 16.45 -13.71 6.84
C SER A 264 15.17 -13.42 7.62
N ILE A 265 15.03 -12.22 8.19
CA ILE A 265 13.81 -11.78 8.89
C ILE A 265 12.59 -11.86 7.97
N PHE A 266 12.73 -11.39 6.72
CA PHE A 266 11.64 -11.45 5.76
C PHE A 266 11.25 -12.89 5.40
N ILE A 267 12.19 -13.80 5.23
CA ILE A 267 11.93 -15.24 4.97
C ILE A 267 11.12 -15.85 6.11
N ASP A 268 11.51 -15.60 7.35
CA ASP A 268 10.83 -16.16 8.52
C ASP A 268 9.42 -15.55 8.69
N PHE A 269 9.29 -14.25 8.51
CA PHE A 269 8.00 -13.57 8.47
C PHE A 269 7.09 -14.14 7.38
N TYR A 270 7.57 -14.27 6.15
CA TYR A 270 6.80 -14.77 5.02
C TYR A 270 6.34 -16.22 5.27
N LYS A 271 7.22 -17.06 5.79
CA LYS A 271 6.89 -18.44 6.19
C LYS A 271 5.80 -18.49 7.26
N LYS A 272 5.92 -17.66 8.30
CA LYS A 272 4.95 -17.56 9.39
C LYS A 272 3.55 -17.21 8.90
N HIS A 273 3.45 -16.30 7.90
CA HIS A 273 2.16 -15.76 7.42
C HIS A 273 1.55 -16.55 6.27
N THR A 274 2.37 -17.16 5.40
CA THR A 274 1.87 -17.87 4.20
C THR A 274 2.01 -19.38 4.29
N GLY A 275 2.73 -19.89 5.27
CA GLY A 275 3.11 -21.31 5.39
C GLY A 275 4.20 -21.73 4.39
N LYS A 276 4.67 -20.84 3.51
CA LYS A 276 5.66 -21.15 2.46
C LYS A 276 7.01 -20.51 2.78
N LYS A 277 8.09 -21.30 2.77
CA LYS A 277 9.45 -20.77 2.87
C LYS A 277 9.94 -20.40 1.47
N LEU A 278 10.37 -19.16 1.27
CA LEU A 278 11.05 -18.72 0.06
C LEU A 278 12.52 -19.14 0.09
N ALA A 279 13.11 -19.40 -1.09
CA ALA A 279 14.53 -19.62 -1.21
C ALA A 279 15.31 -18.31 -0.96
N GLU A 280 16.48 -18.42 -0.33
CA GLU A 280 17.32 -17.25 -0.02
C GLU A 280 17.72 -16.47 -1.29
N SER A 281 18.10 -17.18 -2.36
CA SER A 281 18.43 -16.55 -3.65
C SER A 281 17.27 -15.73 -4.23
N LEU A 282 16.04 -16.25 -4.13
CA LEU A 282 14.84 -15.56 -4.60
C LEU A 282 14.59 -14.28 -3.80
N VAL A 283 14.73 -14.35 -2.47
CA VAL A 283 14.55 -13.18 -1.61
C VAL A 283 15.65 -12.15 -1.86
N HIS A 284 16.89 -12.59 -2.02
CA HIS A 284 18.00 -11.74 -2.43
C HIS A 284 17.72 -11.04 -3.77
N GLY A 285 17.26 -11.79 -4.77
CA GLY A 285 16.84 -11.25 -6.07
C GLY A 285 15.71 -10.22 -5.94
N ALA A 286 14.72 -10.49 -5.10
CA ALA A 286 13.61 -9.57 -4.86
C ALA A 286 14.06 -8.26 -4.15
N PHE A 287 14.90 -8.36 -3.11
CA PHE A 287 15.45 -7.19 -2.41
C PHE A 287 16.36 -6.34 -3.29
N SER A 288 17.06 -6.93 -4.26
CA SER A 288 17.89 -6.20 -5.22
C SER A 288 17.10 -5.29 -6.18
N ASN A 289 15.78 -5.44 -6.22
CA ASN A 289 14.87 -4.66 -7.06
C ASN A 289 14.13 -3.55 -6.31
N ILE A 290 14.37 -3.38 -5.00
CA ILE A 290 13.79 -2.28 -4.21
C ILE A 290 14.88 -1.35 -3.70
N MET A 291 14.50 -0.12 -3.43
CA MET A 291 15.29 0.85 -2.69
C MET A 291 14.57 1.22 -1.40
N ILE A 292 15.21 0.96 -0.26
CA ILE A 292 14.70 1.35 1.05
C ILE A 292 14.97 2.85 1.27
N THR A 293 13.90 3.62 1.56
CA THR A 293 14.01 5.07 1.69
C THR A 293 12.92 5.62 2.60
N SER A 294 13.23 6.65 3.39
CA SER A 294 12.22 7.46 4.10
C SER A 294 11.69 8.63 3.27
N ASP A 295 12.29 8.90 2.11
CA ASP A 295 11.81 9.93 1.18
C ASP A 295 10.50 9.49 0.53
N PRO A 296 9.39 10.26 0.68
CA PRO A 296 8.12 9.97 0.02
C PRO A 296 8.13 10.26 -1.49
N ILE A 297 9.21 10.83 -2.03
CA ILE A 297 9.38 11.20 -3.44
C ILE A 297 8.15 12.00 -3.95
N PRO A 298 7.95 13.25 -3.50
CA PRO A 298 6.71 14.02 -3.70
C PRO A 298 6.26 14.11 -5.15
N ASN A 299 7.20 14.31 -6.08
CA ASN A 299 6.89 14.36 -7.52
C ASN A 299 6.19 13.09 -8.02
N SER A 300 6.56 11.91 -7.51
CA SER A 300 5.91 10.68 -7.93
C SER A 300 4.48 10.56 -7.40
N ILE A 301 4.17 11.13 -6.23
CA ILE A 301 2.82 11.17 -5.67
C ILE A 301 1.92 12.07 -6.53
N SER A 302 2.40 13.26 -6.90
CA SER A 302 1.68 14.16 -7.80
C SER A 302 1.40 13.49 -9.15
N MET A 303 2.39 12.81 -9.73
CA MET A 303 2.21 12.05 -10.97
C MET A 303 1.21 10.88 -10.82
N PHE A 304 1.19 10.18 -9.68
CA PHE A 304 0.15 9.18 -9.42
C PHE A 304 -1.24 9.80 -9.36
N ALA A 305 -1.38 11.00 -8.81
CA ALA A 305 -2.65 11.73 -8.81
C ALA A 305 -3.09 12.10 -10.22
N GLU A 306 -2.18 12.61 -11.05
CA GLU A 306 -2.45 12.90 -12.46
C GLU A 306 -2.91 11.66 -13.22
N ARG A 307 -2.15 10.56 -13.14
CA ARG A 307 -2.48 9.27 -13.76
C ARG A 307 -3.84 8.73 -13.29
N ALA A 308 -4.08 8.76 -11.98
CA ALA A 308 -5.36 8.33 -11.41
C ALA A 308 -6.53 9.22 -11.86
N ASN A 309 -6.31 10.53 -12.01
CA ASN A 309 -7.30 11.48 -12.51
C ASN A 309 -7.63 11.23 -13.99
N GLU A 310 -6.63 11.09 -14.85
CA GLU A 310 -6.81 10.79 -16.27
C GLU A 310 -7.57 9.49 -16.51
N LEU A 311 -7.31 8.48 -15.67
CA LEU A 311 -8.01 7.20 -15.70
C LEU A 311 -9.42 7.25 -15.09
N GLY A 312 -9.80 8.39 -14.47
CA GLY A 312 -11.12 8.61 -13.88
C GLY A 312 -11.29 8.06 -12.46
N TYR A 313 -10.21 7.66 -11.78
CA TYR A 313 -10.27 7.17 -10.40
C TYR A 313 -10.64 8.25 -9.38
N LEU A 314 -10.27 9.53 -9.64
CA LEU A 314 -10.50 10.63 -8.71
C LEU A 314 -11.86 11.32 -8.87
N GLY A 315 -12.62 10.95 -9.89
CA GLY A 315 -13.92 11.58 -10.18
C GLY A 315 -13.79 12.82 -11.09
N ARG A 316 -14.84 13.67 -11.14
CA ARG A 316 -14.92 14.81 -12.10
C ARG A 316 -14.71 16.19 -11.48
N SER A 317 -14.59 16.27 -10.15
CA SER A 317 -14.62 17.56 -9.42
C SER A 317 -13.26 18.22 -9.23
N GLY A 318 -12.20 17.69 -9.89
CA GLY A 318 -10.83 18.09 -9.60
C GLY A 318 -10.32 17.50 -8.29
N TYR A 319 -9.04 17.72 -7.98
CA TYR A 319 -8.43 17.27 -6.74
C TYR A 319 -7.43 18.31 -6.21
N ASN A 320 -7.18 18.27 -4.91
CA ASN A 320 -6.19 19.09 -4.22
C ASN A 320 -5.35 18.17 -3.30
N LEU A 321 -4.04 18.37 -3.29
CA LEU A 321 -3.06 17.63 -2.49
C LEU A 321 -2.29 18.52 -1.52
N ASP A 322 -2.72 19.78 -1.30
CA ASP A 322 -1.96 20.77 -0.52
C ASP A 322 -1.70 20.34 0.93
N HIS A 323 -2.51 19.47 1.50
CA HIS A 323 -2.45 19.06 2.90
C HIS A 323 -2.18 17.58 3.12
N ILE A 324 -1.60 16.88 2.13
CA ILE A 324 -1.37 15.43 2.23
C ILE A 324 -0.24 15.05 3.16
N TYR A 325 0.68 15.97 3.48
CA TYR A 325 1.83 15.69 4.33
C TYR A 325 1.57 16.08 5.79
N TYR A 326 2.08 15.25 6.69
CA TYR A 326 2.17 15.57 8.10
C TYR A 326 3.39 16.45 8.35
N ASN A 327 3.17 17.71 8.76
CA ASN A 327 4.23 18.62 9.13
C ASN A 327 4.48 18.49 10.64
N ARG A 328 5.64 17.97 10.99
CA ARG A 328 6.12 17.95 12.39
C ARG A 328 6.59 19.36 12.73
N ASN A 329 5.66 20.27 13.05
CA ASN A 329 6.02 21.62 13.51
C ASN A 329 6.63 21.55 14.90
N GLU A 330 7.77 22.24 15.09
CA GLU A 330 8.44 22.73 16.30
C GLU A 330 9.54 21.90 16.96
N THR A 331 9.81 20.63 16.64
CA THR A 331 10.90 19.88 17.30
C THR A 331 11.74 18.98 16.36
N GLY A 332 12.20 19.51 15.24
CA GLY A 332 13.07 18.74 14.35
C GLY A 332 12.34 18.13 13.15
N ALA A 333 12.18 18.95 12.14
CA ALA A 333 11.36 18.68 10.98
C ALA A 333 12.04 17.81 9.95
N ILE A 334 11.29 16.87 9.40
CA ILE A 334 11.37 16.54 7.97
C ILE A 334 10.35 17.49 7.31
N SER A 335 10.81 18.60 6.72
CA SER A 335 9.94 19.43 5.87
C SER A 335 10.04 18.89 4.44
N TRP A 336 9.01 18.18 4.02
CA TRP A 336 8.81 17.85 2.62
C TRP A 336 8.17 19.10 1.96
N GLN A 337 8.95 19.95 1.30
CA GLN A 337 8.41 21.03 0.48
C GLN A 337 8.14 20.48 -0.92
N ASN A 338 6.95 20.80 -1.45
CA ASN A 338 6.53 20.56 -2.84
C ASN A 338 7.44 21.29 -3.84
#